data_bf0bdf68582dc2651d16509336203d76
#
_entry.id   bf0bdf68582dc2651d16509336203d76
#
_cell.length_a   1.000
_cell.length_b   1.000
_cell.length_c   1.000
_cell.angle_alpha   90.00
_cell.angle_beta   90.00
_cell.angle_gamma   90.00
#
_symmetry.space_group_name_H-M   'P 1'
#
loop_
_entity.id
_entity.type
_entity.pdbx_description
1 polymer ?
#
loop_
_entity_poly.entity_id
_entity_poly.type
_entity_poly.pdbx_seq_one_letter_code
_entity_poly.pdbx_strand_id
1 'polypeptide(L)'
;AKSEAKTVGIVDTEEALTAKIAEVRAAQAIFATYTQEQVDKIFKAAAIAANKARIPLAKMAVEETGMGIVEDKVIKNNYAAEHIYNKYKNVQTCGVFEENKAYGTMRIYEPIGLIAAVIPTTNPTSTAIFKTLICLKTRNGIIISPHPRAKKSTIAAAKIVYDAAVAAAVSYTHLRAHETSL
;
A
#
# COMPACT_ATOMS: atom_id res chain seq x y z
N ALA A 1 -28.35 6.33 -1.11
CA ALA A 1 -27.43 7.34 -1.61
C ALA A 1 -26.16 6.63 -2.09
N LYS A 2 -25.84 6.72 -3.40
CA LYS A 2 -24.60 6.17 -3.96
C LYS A 2 -23.46 7.06 -3.44
N SER A 3 -22.54 6.48 -2.66
CA SER A 3 -21.26 7.10 -2.32
C SER A 3 -20.48 7.33 -3.62
N GLU A 4 -20.34 8.58 -4.03
CA GLU A 4 -19.42 8.95 -5.10
C GLU A 4 -18.00 8.63 -4.64
N ALA A 5 -17.36 7.68 -5.31
CA ALA A 5 -15.94 7.42 -5.13
C ALA A 5 -15.18 8.71 -5.44
N LYS A 6 -14.62 9.36 -4.41
CA LYS A 6 -13.73 10.50 -4.59
C LYS A 6 -12.60 10.07 -5.54
N THR A 7 -12.59 10.66 -6.72
CA THR A 7 -11.48 10.54 -7.67
C THR A 7 -10.20 10.91 -6.96
N VAL A 8 -9.22 10.01 -6.98
CA VAL A 8 -7.86 10.31 -6.50
C VAL A 8 -7.33 11.41 -7.42
N GLY A 9 -7.46 12.66 -6.98
CA GLY A 9 -7.05 13.84 -7.76
C GLY A 9 -5.53 13.86 -7.93
N ILE A 10 -5.07 14.23 -9.12
CA ILE A 10 -3.66 14.54 -9.35
C ILE A 10 -3.37 15.80 -8.54
N VAL A 11 -2.34 15.70 -7.68
CA VAL A 11 -1.85 16.81 -6.87
C VAL A 11 -0.74 17.49 -7.65
N ASP A 12 -0.95 18.71 -8.09
CA ASP A 12 -0.05 19.48 -8.95
C ASP A 12 0.34 20.85 -8.39
N THR A 13 -0.19 21.21 -7.20
CA THR A 13 0.18 22.43 -6.48
C THR A 13 0.69 22.11 -5.08
N GLU A 14 1.44 23.04 -4.47
CA GLU A 14 1.98 22.89 -3.12
C GLU A 14 0.86 22.84 -2.07
N GLU A 15 -0.17 23.67 -2.23
CA GLU A 15 -1.32 23.69 -1.33
C GLU A 15 -2.08 22.37 -1.37
N ALA A 16 -2.32 21.84 -2.57
CA ALA A 16 -2.98 20.54 -2.76
C ALA A 16 -2.15 19.39 -2.18
N LEU A 17 -0.81 19.45 -2.31
CA LEU A 17 0.09 18.47 -1.71
C LEU A 17 0.03 18.55 -0.18
N THR A 18 0.07 19.75 0.39
CA THR A 18 -0.02 19.97 1.84
C THR A 18 -1.33 19.46 2.41
N ALA A 19 -2.45 19.73 1.74
CA ALA A 19 -3.75 19.20 2.12
C ALA A 19 -3.79 17.66 2.06
N LYS A 20 -3.22 17.07 0.99
CA LYS A 20 -3.13 15.61 0.86
C LYS A 20 -2.25 14.97 1.93
N ILE A 21 -1.14 15.59 2.29
CA ILE A 21 -0.28 15.15 3.40
C ILE A 21 -1.07 15.13 4.71
N ALA A 22 -1.84 16.18 5.00
CA ALA A 22 -2.65 16.24 6.22
C ALA A 22 -3.73 15.15 6.25
N GLU A 23 -4.43 14.93 5.11
CA GLU A 23 -5.43 13.86 4.97
C GLU A 23 -4.83 12.48 5.22
N VAL A 24 -3.70 12.15 4.56
CA VAL A 24 -3.06 10.84 4.70
C VAL A 24 -2.47 10.64 6.10
N ARG A 25 -1.96 11.71 6.74
CA ARG A 25 -1.49 11.62 8.14
C ARG A 25 -2.64 11.32 9.11
N ALA A 26 -3.80 11.94 8.92
CA ALA A 26 -4.97 11.66 9.75
C ALA A 26 -5.43 10.21 9.59
N ALA A 27 -5.51 9.71 8.37
CA ALA A 27 -5.84 8.31 8.09
C ALA A 27 -4.78 7.35 8.65
N GLN A 28 -3.50 7.66 8.51
CA GLN A 28 -2.40 6.85 9.04
C GLN A 28 -2.43 6.78 10.57
N ALA A 29 -2.79 7.86 11.27
CA ALA A 29 -2.93 7.85 12.73
C ALA A 29 -3.98 6.84 13.20
N ILE A 30 -5.10 6.71 12.46
CA ILE A 30 -6.12 5.69 12.71
C ILE A 30 -5.56 4.30 12.39
N PHE A 31 -4.90 4.13 11.24
CA PHE A 31 -4.32 2.86 10.85
C PHE A 31 -3.22 2.37 11.81
N ALA A 32 -2.49 3.28 12.44
CA ALA A 32 -1.48 2.97 13.46
C ALA A 32 -2.06 2.24 14.68
N THR A 33 -3.36 2.35 14.94
CA THR A 33 -4.04 1.65 16.04
C THR A 33 -4.46 0.22 15.73
N TYR A 34 -4.30 -0.23 14.47
CA TYR A 34 -4.73 -1.56 14.04
C TYR A 34 -3.86 -2.65 14.66
N THR A 35 -4.51 -3.77 15.01
CA THR A 35 -3.84 -4.97 15.54
C THR A 35 -3.08 -5.71 14.45
N GLN A 36 -2.15 -6.58 14.86
CA GLN A 36 -1.40 -7.43 13.91
C GLN A 36 -2.35 -8.28 13.03
N GLU A 37 -3.42 -8.82 13.60
CA GLU A 37 -4.40 -9.63 12.87
C GLU A 37 -5.11 -8.83 11.78
N GLN A 38 -5.52 -7.59 12.09
CA GLN A 38 -6.14 -6.68 11.12
C GLN A 38 -5.18 -6.34 9.99
N VAL A 39 -3.94 -6.01 10.33
CA VAL A 39 -2.87 -5.71 9.37
C VAL A 39 -2.57 -6.90 8.47
N ASP A 40 -2.47 -8.10 9.02
CA ASP A 40 -2.17 -9.32 8.27
C ASP A 40 -3.28 -9.68 7.28
N LYS A 41 -4.55 -9.47 7.64
CA LYS A 41 -5.69 -9.65 6.74
C LYS A 41 -5.66 -8.67 5.58
N ILE A 42 -5.42 -7.38 5.87
CA ILE A 42 -5.29 -6.33 4.86
C ILE A 42 -4.12 -6.63 3.93
N PHE A 43 -2.97 -6.95 4.47
CA PHE A 43 -1.75 -7.30 3.71
C PHE A 43 -1.99 -8.49 2.78
N LYS A 44 -2.66 -9.55 3.27
CA LYS A 44 -3.03 -10.73 2.47
C LYS A 44 -3.97 -10.37 1.32
N ALA A 45 -5.04 -9.64 1.59
CA ALA A 45 -6.02 -9.27 0.57
C ALA A 45 -5.38 -8.40 -0.53
N ALA A 46 -4.60 -7.41 -0.14
CA ALA A 46 -3.87 -6.52 -1.04
C ALA A 46 -2.86 -7.29 -1.92
N ALA A 47 -2.09 -8.20 -1.34
CA ALA A 47 -1.14 -9.03 -2.08
C ALA A 47 -1.81 -9.95 -3.10
N ILE A 48 -2.93 -10.58 -2.73
CA ILE A 48 -3.72 -11.45 -3.64
C ILE A 48 -4.26 -10.63 -4.82
N ALA A 49 -4.81 -9.44 -4.56
CA ALA A 49 -5.35 -8.57 -5.60
C ALA A 49 -4.25 -8.11 -6.57
N ALA A 50 -3.10 -7.69 -6.05
CA ALA A 50 -1.94 -7.31 -6.85
C ALA A 50 -1.44 -8.47 -7.73
N ASN A 51 -1.35 -9.68 -7.16
CA ASN A 51 -0.90 -10.86 -7.91
C ASN A 51 -1.88 -11.27 -9.00
N LYS A 52 -3.20 -11.20 -8.76
CA LYS A 52 -4.22 -11.43 -9.80
C LYS A 52 -4.09 -10.46 -10.97
N ALA A 53 -3.72 -9.21 -10.70
CA ALA A 53 -3.55 -8.16 -11.71
C ALA A 53 -2.16 -8.14 -12.37
N ARG A 54 -1.24 -9.05 -12.04
CA ARG A 54 0.16 -9.03 -12.50
C ARG A 54 0.33 -8.95 -14.01
N ILE A 55 -0.54 -9.66 -14.77
CA ILE A 55 -0.48 -9.70 -16.24
C ILE A 55 -0.99 -8.40 -16.85
N PRO A 56 -2.23 -7.93 -16.59
CA PRO A 56 -2.70 -6.67 -17.16
C PRO A 56 -1.85 -5.47 -16.76
N LEU A 57 -1.33 -5.41 -15.54
CA LEU A 57 -0.40 -4.36 -15.12
C LEU A 57 0.93 -4.40 -15.87
N ALA A 58 1.47 -5.59 -16.17
CA ALA A 58 2.68 -5.74 -16.97
C ALA A 58 2.49 -5.23 -18.40
N LYS A 59 1.38 -5.60 -19.05
CA LYS A 59 1.01 -5.11 -20.39
C LYS A 59 0.89 -3.60 -20.41
N MET A 60 0.13 -3.03 -19.48
CA MET A 60 -0.04 -1.58 -19.35
C MET A 60 1.30 -0.84 -19.16
N ALA A 61 2.21 -1.40 -18.34
CA ALA A 61 3.50 -0.78 -18.08
C ALA A 61 4.42 -0.79 -19.33
N VAL A 62 4.42 -1.86 -20.12
CA VAL A 62 5.17 -1.91 -21.38
C VAL A 62 4.58 -0.95 -22.40
N GLU A 63 3.26 -0.95 -22.58
CA GLU A 63 2.55 -0.07 -23.50
C GLU A 63 2.79 1.41 -23.19
N GLU A 64 2.72 1.79 -21.90
CA GLU A 64 2.89 3.18 -21.49
C GLU A 64 4.34 3.67 -21.57
N THR A 65 5.30 2.81 -21.20
CA THR A 65 6.71 3.23 -21.02
C THR A 65 7.59 2.87 -22.21
N GLY A 66 7.21 1.91 -23.02
CA GLY A 66 8.05 1.32 -24.07
C GLY A 66 9.26 0.56 -23.52
N MET A 67 9.30 0.24 -22.22
CA MET A 67 10.47 -0.32 -21.54
C MET A 67 10.26 -1.77 -21.12
N GLY A 68 11.18 -2.64 -21.52
CA GLY A 68 11.21 -4.06 -21.18
C GLY A 68 10.16 -4.86 -21.94
N ILE A 69 9.99 -6.12 -21.56
CA ILE A 69 9.02 -7.05 -22.13
C ILE A 69 7.97 -7.47 -21.10
N VAL A 70 6.80 -7.85 -21.57
CA VAL A 70 5.65 -8.17 -20.72
C VAL A 70 5.95 -9.31 -19.76
N GLU A 71 6.58 -10.37 -20.26
CA GLU A 71 6.89 -11.59 -19.50
C GLU A 71 7.75 -11.29 -18.28
N ASP A 72 8.80 -10.52 -18.43
CA ASP A 72 9.69 -10.11 -17.32
C ASP A 72 8.94 -9.24 -16.31
N LYS A 73 8.06 -8.34 -16.78
CA LYS A 73 7.28 -7.51 -15.88
C LYS A 73 6.22 -8.31 -15.13
N VAL A 74 5.67 -9.38 -15.71
CA VAL A 74 4.78 -10.32 -15.02
C VAL A 74 5.53 -10.99 -13.88
N ILE A 75 6.77 -11.46 -14.12
CA ILE A 75 7.63 -12.07 -13.09
C ILE A 75 7.92 -11.05 -11.97
N LYS A 76 8.28 -9.81 -12.31
CA LYS A 76 8.54 -8.75 -11.34
C LYS A 76 7.30 -8.38 -10.51
N ASN A 77 6.13 -8.30 -11.14
CA ASN A 77 4.87 -8.05 -10.44
C ASN A 77 4.52 -9.21 -9.49
N ASN A 78 4.71 -10.46 -9.93
CA ASN A 78 4.53 -11.63 -9.08
C ASN A 78 5.48 -11.61 -7.88
N TYR A 79 6.76 -11.29 -8.12
CA TYR A 79 7.73 -11.15 -7.03
C TYR A 79 7.30 -10.08 -6.03
N ALA A 80 6.91 -8.90 -6.49
CA ALA A 80 6.49 -7.78 -5.66
C ALA A 80 5.23 -8.09 -4.84
N ALA A 81 4.33 -8.95 -5.34
CA ALA A 81 3.10 -9.33 -4.67
C ALA A 81 3.28 -10.62 -3.84
N GLU A 82 3.47 -11.76 -4.51
CA GLU A 82 3.42 -13.08 -3.88
C GLU A 82 4.67 -13.40 -3.04
N HIS A 83 5.86 -13.19 -3.60
CA HIS A 83 7.09 -13.49 -2.87
C HIS A 83 7.27 -12.57 -1.66
N ILE A 84 6.96 -11.29 -1.80
CA ILE A 84 6.99 -10.32 -0.69
C ILE A 84 5.97 -10.70 0.38
N TYR A 85 4.74 -11.07 -0.01
CA TYR A 85 3.74 -11.56 0.93
C TYR A 85 4.24 -12.79 1.69
N ASN A 86 4.72 -13.80 0.97
CA ASN A 86 5.20 -15.05 1.61
C ASN A 86 6.38 -14.82 2.54
N LYS A 87 7.27 -13.87 2.22
CA LYS A 87 8.41 -13.51 3.07
C LYS A 87 7.97 -12.84 4.38
N TYR A 88 6.96 -11.97 4.33
CA TYR A 88 6.62 -11.11 5.47
C TYR A 88 5.30 -11.47 6.16
N LYS A 89 4.49 -12.40 5.66
CA LYS A 89 3.17 -12.75 6.23
C LYS A 89 3.20 -13.13 7.71
N ASN A 90 4.27 -13.78 8.16
CA ASN A 90 4.43 -14.24 9.55
C ASN A 90 5.33 -13.31 10.40
N VAL A 91 5.78 -12.18 9.83
CA VAL A 91 6.62 -11.23 10.57
C VAL A 91 5.72 -10.34 11.41
N GLN A 92 5.98 -10.25 12.70
CA GLN A 92 5.33 -9.29 13.59
C GLN A 92 5.80 -7.88 13.27
N THR A 93 4.87 -6.95 13.16
CA THR A 93 5.12 -5.53 12.84
C THR A 93 4.34 -4.56 13.72
N CYS A 94 3.62 -5.09 14.70
CA CYS A 94 2.76 -4.31 15.60
C CYS A 94 2.98 -4.72 17.05
N GLY A 95 2.99 -3.74 17.95
CA GLY A 95 3.00 -3.94 19.39
C GLY A 95 4.33 -4.44 19.96
N VAL A 96 4.29 -4.90 21.18
CA VAL A 96 5.48 -5.42 21.91
C VAL A 96 5.93 -6.74 21.30
N PHE A 97 7.18 -6.82 20.86
CA PHE A 97 7.76 -8.05 20.33
C PHE A 97 8.83 -8.68 21.20
N GLU A 98 9.36 -7.94 22.18
CA GLU A 98 10.33 -8.43 23.15
C GLU A 98 10.17 -7.69 24.45
N GLU A 99 10.16 -8.44 25.56
CA GLU A 99 10.19 -7.88 26.92
C GLU A 99 11.36 -8.52 27.69
N ASN A 100 12.23 -7.69 28.24
CA ASN A 100 13.32 -8.14 29.09
C ASN A 100 13.05 -7.72 30.54
N LYS A 101 12.49 -8.62 31.32
CA LYS A 101 12.13 -8.39 32.74
C LYS A 101 13.33 -8.13 33.63
N ALA A 102 14.50 -8.68 33.31
CA ALA A 102 15.71 -8.50 34.11
C ALA A 102 16.23 -7.06 34.06
N TYR A 103 16.05 -6.39 32.93
CA TYR A 103 16.46 -5.01 32.71
C TYR A 103 15.29 -4.00 32.69
N GLY A 104 14.06 -4.49 32.85
CA GLY A 104 12.87 -3.61 32.80
C GLY A 104 12.67 -2.92 31.44
N THR A 105 13.10 -3.56 30.34
CA THR A 105 13.02 -2.97 29.00
C THR A 105 12.08 -3.74 28.11
N MET A 106 11.44 -3.06 27.14
CA MET A 106 10.65 -3.68 26.08
C MET A 106 10.97 -3.05 24.73
N ARG A 107 10.83 -3.85 23.66
CA ARG A 107 10.91 -3.39 22.28
C ARG A 107 9.53 -3.43 21.65
N ILE A 108 9.16 -2.33 21.00
CA ILE A 108 7.83 -2.15 20.42
C ILE A 108 7.98 -1.78 18.94
N TYR A 109 7.17 -2.41 18.08
CA TYR A 109 7.07 -2.02 16.68
C TYR A 109 6.08 -0.87 16.51
N GLU A 110 6.57 0.26 16.03
CA GLU A 110 5.79 1.46 15.72
C GLU A 110 5.93 1.86 14.25
N PRO A 111 4.89 2.41 13.61
CA PRO A 111 5.02 2.94 12.25
C PRO A 111 5.91 4.19 12.23
N ILE A 112 6.62 4.40 11.12
CA ILE A 112 7.38 5.64 10.89
C ILE A 112 6.43 6.82 10.68
N GLY A 113 5.25 6.57 10.09
CA GLY A 113 4.23 7.56 9.78
C GLY A 113 3.94 7.64 8.29
N LEU A 114 4.22 8.76 7.64
CA LEU A 114 3.95 8.98 6.23
C LEU A 114 5.21 8.80 5.38
N ILE A 115 5.12 7.97 4.35
CA ILE A 115 6.20 7.64 3.41
C ILE A 115 5.96 8.33 2.06
N ALA A 116 6.92 9.09 1.57
CA ALA A 116 6.96 9.58 0.19
C ALA A 116 7.60 8.53 -0.72
N ALA A 117 6.82 8.01 -1.66
CA ALA A 117 7.24 6.90 -2.53
C ALA A 117 7.45 7.37 -3.96
N VAL A 118 8.68 7.69 -4.33
CA VAL A 118 9.06 7.98 -5.72
C VAL A 118 9.13 6.67 -6.51
N ILE A 119 8.42 6.61 -7.65
CA ILE A 119 8.30 5.41 -8.49
C ILE A 119 9.05 5.61 -9.80
N PRO A 120 9.98 4.70 -10.17
CA PRO A 120 10.73 4.81 -11.42
C PRO A 120 9.89 4.40 -12.65
N THR A 121 10.31 4.85 -13.83
CA THR A 121 9.69 4.44 -15.10
C THR A 121 10.03 3.01 -15.51
N THR A 122 11.17 2.49 -15.08
CA THR A 122 11.65 1.14 -15.48
C THR A 122 10.81 0.00 -14.88
N ASN A 123 10.33 0.17 -13.65
CA ASN A 123 9.56 -0.84 -12.93
C ASN A 123 8.37 -0.19 -12.18
N PRO A 124 7.44 0.47 -12.88
CA PRO A 124 6.43 1.30 -12.23
C PRO A 124 5.44 0.47 -11.40
N THR A 125 4.92 -0.61 -11.95
CA THR A 125 3.89 -1.43 -11.31
C THR A 125 4.43 -2.25 -10.14
N SER A 126 5.53 -2.97 -10.34
CA SER A 126 6.13 -3.79 -9.29
C SER A 126 6.64 -2.94 -8.11
N THR A 127 7.22 -1.77 -8.38
CA THR A 127 7.66 -0.86 -7.31
C THR A 127 6.50 -0.27 -6.54
N ALA A 128 5.41 0.13 -7.21
CA ALA A 128 4.20 0.61 -6.54
C ALA A 128 3.59 -0.49 -5.66
N ILE A 129 3.42 -1.72 -6.19
CA ILE A 129 2.91 -2.87 -5.44
C ILE A 129 3.78 -3.11 -4.19
N PHE A 130 5.10 -3.26 -4.36
CA PHE A 130 6.01 -3.54 -3.26
C PHE A 130 5.94 -2.48 -2.16
N LYS A 131 6.11 -1.21 -2.52
CA LYS A 131 6.12 -0.11 -1.54
C LYS A 131 4.79 0.00 -0.79
N THR A 132 3.67 -0.14 -1.49
CA THR A 132 2.35 -0.07 -0.85
C THR A 132 2.13 -1.25 0.08
N LEU A 133 2.48 -2.49 -0.32
CA LEU A 133 2.34 -3.66 0.53
C LEU A 133 3.18 -3.55 1.82
N ILE A 134 4.43 -3.07 1.73
CA ILE A 134 5.27 -2.88 2.93
C ILE A 134 4.70 -1.79 3.83
N CYS A 135 4.21 -0.68 3.27
CA CYS A 135 3.54 0.36 4.08
C CYS A 135 2.30 -0.19 4.80
N LEU A 136 1.47 -0.99 4.11
CA LEU A 136 0.32 -1.65 4.75
C LEU A 136 0.75 -2.59 5.89
N LYS A 137 1.78 -3.43 5.66
CA LYS A 137 2.27 -4.37 6.68
C LYS A 137 2.82 -3.67 7.91
N THR A 138 3.34 -2.46 7.77
CA THR A 138 3.97 -1.69 8.84
C THR A 138 3.13 -0.52 9.35
N ARG A 139 1.86 -0.44 8.99
CA ARG A 139 0.90 0.60 9.40
C ARG A 139 1.33 2.02 9.01
N ASN A 140 2.11 2.16 7.94
CA ASN A 140 2.52 3.46 7.42
C ASN A 140 1.53 3.98 6.37
N GLY A 141 1.34 5.30 6.35
CA GLY A 141 0.72 6.00 5.22
C GLY A 141 1.71 6.13 4.06
N ILE A 142 1.19 6.23 2.83
CA ILE A 142 2.03 6.36 1.64
C ILE A 142 1.43 7.38 0.66
N ILE A 143 2.29 8.30 0.16
CA ILE A 143 2.00 9.15 -0.99
C ILE A 143 2.89 8.69 -2.13
N ILE A 144 2.28 8.32 -3.25
CA ILE A 144 2.98 7.80 -4.43
C ILE A 144 3.22 8.94 -5.41
N SER A 145 4.50 9.15 -5.78
CA SER A 145 4.92 10.07 -6.82
C SER A 145 5.36 9.25 -8.05
N PRO A 146 4.49 9.08 -9.06
CA PRO A 146 4.82 8.33 -10.26
C PRO A 146 5.77 9.11 -11.15
N HIS A 147 6.66 8.41 -11.87
CA HIS A 147 7.43 9.02 -12.93
C HIS A 147 6.48 9.56 -14.03
N PRO A 148 6.75 10.74 -14.63
CA PRO A 148 5.86 11.35 -15.64
C PRO A 148 5.48 10.43 -16.80
N ARG A 149 6.39 9.54 -17.25
CA ARG A 149 6.17 8.57 -18.34
C ARG A 149 5.53 7.26 -17.90
N ALA A 150 5.14 7.11 -16.64
CA ALA A 150 4.57 5.87 -16.09
C ALA A 150 3.42 6.16 -15.10
N LYS A 151 2.69 7.26 -15.33
CA LYS A 151 1.61 7.70 -14.42
C LYS A 151 0.45 6.70 -14.38
N LYS A 152 -0.03 6.28 -15.55
CA LYS A 152 -1.23 5.41 -15.66
C LYS A 152 -0.99 4.04 -15.02
N SER A 153 0.10 3.38 -15.37
CA SER A 153 0.43 2.05 -14.85
C SER A 153 0.74 2.07 -13.34
N THR A 154 1.44 3.11 -12.85
CA THR A 154 1.70 3.30 -11.42
C THR A 154 0.40 3.51 -10.64
N ILE A 155 -0.47 4.41 -11.10
CA ILE A 155 -1.75 4.71 -10.43
C ILE A 155 -2.65 3.47 -10.44
N ALA A 156 -2.73 2.74 -11.57
CA ALA A 156 -3.51 1.51 -11.66
C ALA A 156 -3.04 0.45 -10.67
N ALA A 157 -1.71 0.25 -10.55
CA ALA A 157 -1.14 -0.70 -9.60
C ALA A 157 -1.44 -0.30 -8.14
N ALA A 158 -1.24 0.97 -7.80
CA ALA A 158 -1.51 1.48 -6.46
C ALA A 158 -3.00 1.36 -6.11
N LYS A 159 -3.89 1.70 -7.04
CA LYS A 159 -5.33 1.63 -6.85
C LYS A 159 -5.82 0.21 -6.57
N ILE A 160 -5.32 -0.79 -7.29
CA ILE A 160 -5.69 -2.20 -7.07
C ILE A 160 -5.33 -2.64 -5.64
N VAL A 161 -4.14 -2.27 -5.17
CA VAL A 161 -3.70 -2.59 -3.81
C VAL A 161 -4.55 -1.86 -2.77
N TYR A 162 -4.81 -0.56 -3.01
CA TYR A 162 -5.63 0.28 -2.14
C TYR A 162 -7.07 -0.25 -2.02
N ASP A 163 -7.75 -0.49 -3.14
CA ASP A 163 -9.15 -0.95 -3.14
C ASP A 163 -9.30 -2.27 -2.38
N ALA A 164 -8.34 -3.20 -2.55
CA ALA A 164 -8.34 -4.46 -1.83
C ALA A 164 -8.07 -4.29 -0.34
N ALA A 165 -7.18 -3.36 0.03
CA ALA A 165 -6.89 -3.03 1.42
C ALA A 165 -8.13 -2.44 2.12
N VAL A 166 -8.80 -1.47 1.49
CA VAL A 166 -10.03 -0.85 1.99
C VAL A 166 -11.13 -1.89 2.15
N ALA A 167 -11.37 -2.74 1.15
CA ALA A 167 -12.38 -3.79 1.21
C ALA A 167 -12.12 -4.76 2.37
N ALA A 168 -10.85 -5.11 2.63
CA ALA A 168 -10.48 -5.97 3.74
C ALA A 168 -10.64 -5.27 5.10
N ALA A 169 -10.34 -3.97 5.19
CA ALA A 169 -10.53 -3.16 6.39
C ALA A 169 -12.00 -2.97 6.74
N VAL A 170 -12.85 -2.61 5.76
CA VAL A 170 -14.30 -2.41 5.94
C VAL A 170 -15.00 -3.68 6.43
N SER A 171 -14.54 -4.87 6.04
CA SER A 171 -15.10 -6.11 6.57
C SER A 171 -14.95 -6.30 8.08
N TYR A 172 -14.11 -5.49 8.75
CA TYR A 172 -14.02 -5.39 10.22
C TYR A 172 -14.89 -4.27 10.79
N THR A 173 -15.17 -3.22 10.01
CA THR A 173 -15.92 -2.06 10.49
C THR A 173 -17.44 -2.24 10.47
N HIS A 174 -17.95 -3.29 9.83
CA HIS A 174 -19.38 -3.67 9.97
C HIS A 174 -19.77 -4.07 11.39
N LEU A 175 -18.81 -4.17 12.32
CA LEU A 175 -19.08 -4.27 13.77
C LEU A 175 -18.97 -2.93 14.52
N ARG A 176 -18.49 -1.85 13.85
CA ARG A 176 -18.49 -0.47 14.39
C ARG A 176 -18.64 0.50 13.22
N ALA A 177 -19.84 1.04 13.07
CA ALA A 177 -20.11 2.09 12.10
C ALA A 177 -19.22 3.30 12.32
N HIS A 178 -18.28 3.58 11.40
CA HIS A 178 -17.86 4.93 11.00
C HIS A 178 -16.99 4.82 9.74
N GLU A 179 -17.42 5.52 8.69
CA GLU A 179 -16.69 5.68 7.44
C GLU A 179 -15.34 6.36 7.74
N THR A 180 -14.25 5.66 7.47
CA THR A 180 -12.91 6.26 7.43
C THR A 180 -12.26 5.89 6.10
N SER A 181 -12.07 6.91 5.27
CA SER A 181 -11.27 6.83 4.05
C SER A 181 -9.80 6.60 4.42
N LEU A 182 -9.20 5.53 3.89
CA LEU A 182 -7.74 5.36 3.89
C LEU A 182 -7.10 6.25 2.84
#